data_a1c9ed66557f776cc96e9e2488a30ba8
#
_entry.id   a1c9ed66557f776cc96e9e2488a30ba8
#
_cell.length_a   1.000
_cell.length_b   1.000
_cell.length_c   1.000
_cell.angle_alpha   90.00
_cell.angle_beta   90.00
_cell.angle_gamma   90.00
#
_symmetry.space_group_name_H-M   'P 1'
#
loop_
_entity.id
_entity.type
_entity.pdbx_description
1 polymer ?
#
loop_
_entity_poly.entity_id
_entity_poly.type
_entity_poly.pdbx_seq_one_letter_code
_entity_poly.pdbx_strand_id
1 'polypeptide(L)'
;MRKVMAIAAVPGLIAAICIFVESFFGLTLDKLGGKAFLLHLGIFALAIPLIAVERWSKGVDPFRGKPRWVLRSMQILFLLFVAVFFSFLTLSHASSPAIIDGEYVLNSHGKIVGHISERDYLFLKGCELRLFASGWILFYFAMMMHWWFPRKDEWTVAMPD
;
A
#
# COMPACT_ATOMS: atom_id res chain seq x y z
N MET A 1 -20.49 8.66 -9.67
CA MET A 1 -19.14 8.95 -9.19
C MET A 1 -18.54 7.80 -8.33
N ARG A 2 -19.20 7.35 -7.24
CA ARG A 2 -18.64 6.32 -6.33
C ARG A 2 -18.25 5.01 -7.01
N LYS A 3 -19.14 4.39 -7.78
CA LYS A 3 -18.83 3.13 -8.51
C LYS A 3 -17.65 3.30 -9.48
N VAL A 4 -17.52 4.47 -10.11
CA VAL A 4 -16.40 4.78 -11.00
C VAL A 4 -15.09 4.79 -10.21
N MET A 5 -15.07 5.42 -9.03
CA MET A 5 -13.89 5.43 -8.16
C MET A 5 -13.52 4.03 -7.64
N ALA A 6 -14.54 3.22 -7.28
CA ALA A 6 -14.29 1.84 -6.90
C ALA A 6 -13.67 1.03 -8.05
N ILE A 7 -14.21 1.17 -9.27
CA ILE A 7 -13.68 0.50 -10.47
C ILE A 7 -12.26 1.01 -10.81
N ALA A 8 -12.01 2.31 -10.67
CA ALA A 8 -10.69 2.91 -10.90
C ALA A 8 -9.61 2.39 -9.94
N ALA A 9 -9.98 1.91 -8.75
CA ALA A 9 -9.05 1.29 -7.81
C ALA A 9 -8.62 -0.13 -8.22
N VAL A 10 -9.41 -0.84 -9.03
CA VAL A 10 -9.16 -2.25 -9.39
C VAL A 10 -7.84 -2.45 -10.13
N PRO A 11 -7.50 -1.68 -11.19
CA PRO A 11 -6.22 -1.83 -11.87
C PRO A 11 -5.02 -1.64 -10.94
N GLY A 12 -5.08 -0.65 -10.04
CA GLY A 12 -4.03 -0.42 -9.04
C GLY A 12 -3.89 -1.59 -8.07
N LEU A 13 -5.00 -2.17 -7.62
CA LEU A 13 -5.00 -3.35 -6.76
C LEU A 13 -4.39 -4.57 -7.48
N ILE A 14 -4.79 -4.83 -8.73
CA ILE A 14 -4.25 -5.94 -9.52
C ILE A 14 -2.74 -5.74 -9.72
N ALA A 15 -2.31 -4.55 -10.13
CA ALA A 15 -0.90 -4.25 -10.33
C ALA A 15 -0.10 -4.44 -9.03
N ALA A 16 -0.61 -3.99 -7.89
CA ALA A 16 0.04 -4.17 -6.59
C ALA A 16 0.17 -5.65 -6.21
N ILE A 17 -0.85 -6.48 -6.47
CA ILE A 17 -0.80 -7.93 -6.24
C ILE A 17 0.24 -8.59 -7.14
N CYS A 18 0.26 -8.27 -8.45
CA CYS A 18 1.24 -8.81 -9.37
C CYS A 18 2.67 -8.45 -8.94
N ILE A 19 2.93 -7.20 -8.59
CA ILE A 19 4.24 -6.74 -8.11
C ILE A 19 4.64 -7.46 -6.82
N PHE A 20 3.70 -7.64 -5.89
CA PHE A 20 3.95 -8.39 -4.65
C PHE A 20 4.39 -9.83 -4.96
N VAL A 21 3.69 -10.51 -5.85
CA VAL A 21 4.04 -11.89 -6.26
C VAL A 21 5.38 -11.91 -6.98
N GLU A 22 5.61 -11.04 -7.96
CA GLU A 22 6.84 -11.00 -8.73
C GLU A 22 8.07 -10.62 -7.90
N SER A 23 7.89 -9.94 -6.77
CA SER A 23 8.99 -9.63 -5.84
C SER A 23 9.66 -10.88 -5.24
N PHE A 24 8.98 -12.03 -5.24
CA PHE A 24 9.56 -13.31 -4.85
C PHE A 24 10.40 -13.96 -5.97
N PHE A 25 10.22 -13.50 -7.22
CA PHE A 25 10.91 -13.97 -8.41
C PHE A 25 11.99 -13.01 -8.91
N GLY A 26 12.44 -12.08 -8.05
CA GLY A 26 13.57 -11.19 -8.31
C GLY A 26 13.21 -9.84 -8.93
N LEU A 27 11.93 -9.45 -8.94
CA LEU A 27 11.56 -8.06 -9.16
C LEU A 27 12.00 -7.23 -7.94
N THR A 28 12.66 -6.09 -8.21
CA THR A 28 13.09 -5.14 -7.18
C THR A 28 12.52 -3.75 -7.47
N LEU A 29 12.55 -2.87 -6.47
CA LEU A 29 12.09 -1.49 -6.62
C LEU A 29 12.87 -0.74 -7.71
N ASP A 30 14.18 -0.99 -7.83
CA ASP A 30 15.05 -0.38 -8.83
C ASP A 30 14.65 -0.79 -10.25
N LYS A 31 14.29 -2.06 -10.46
CA LYS A 31 13.77 -2.57 -11.75
C LYS A 31 12.40 -1.98 -12.10
N LEU A 32 11.58 -1.71 -11.10
CA LEU A 32 10.27 -1.07 -11.29
C LEU A 32 10.43 0.41 -11.65
N GLY A 33 11.48 1.07 -11.12
CA GLY A 33 11.83 2.45 -11.41
C GLY A 33 10.68 3.43 -11.13
N GLY A 34 10.54 4.44 -11.98
CA GLY A 34 9.49 5.48 -11.85
C GLY A 34 8.05 4.95 -11.92
N LYS A 35 7.82 3.70 -12.37
CA LYS A 35 6.48 3.09 -12.41
C LYS A 35 5.90 2.89 -11.00
N ALA A 36 6.74 2.71 -9.99
CA ALA A 36 6.31 2.65 -8.59
C ALA A 36 5.59 3.94 -8.16
N PHE A 37 6.05 5.09 -8.66
CA PHE A 37 5.42 6.38 -8.36
C PHE A 37 3.98 6.47 -8.88
N LEU A 38 3.67 5.83 -10.02
CA LEU A 38 2.30 5.82 -10.55
C LEU A 38 1.31 5.13 -9.61
N LEU A 39 1.74 4.11 -8.87
CA LEU A 39 0.91 3.45 -7.86
C LEU A 39 0.65 4.37 -6.67
N HIS A 40 1.65 5.11 -6.19
CA HIS A 40 1.44 6.11 -5.14
C HIS A 40 0.50 7.22 -5.61
N LEU A 41 0.70 7.74 -6.83
CA LEU A 41 -0.14 8.78 -7.40
C LEU A 41 -1.60 8.30 -7.52
N GLY A 42 -1.82 7.05 -7.93
CA GLY A 42 -3.15 6.43 -7.98
C GLY A 42 -3.85 6.38 -6.63
N ILE A 43 -3.13 6.05 -5.55
CA ILE A 43 -3.68 6.09 -4.18
C ILE A 43 -4.09 7.51 -3.82
N PHE A 44 -3.24 8.52 -4.06
CA PHE A 44 -3.58 9.91 -3.77
C PHE A 44 -4.79 10.40 -4.58
N ALA A 45 -4.86 10.05 -5.88
CA ALA A 45 -5.99 10.40 -6.72
C ALA A 45 -7.33 9.83 -6.21
N LEU A 46 -7.31 8.66 -5.57
CA LEU A 46 -8.49 8.04 -4.95
C LEU A 46 -8.76 8.57 -3.53
N ALA A 47 -7.71 8.95 -2.79
CA ALA A 47 -7.81 9.41 -1.40
C ALA A 47 -8.23 10.88 -1.29
N ILE A 48 -7.79 11.76 -2.19
CA ILE A 48 -8.14 13.20 -2.15
C ILE A 48 -9.65 13.43 -2.16
N PRO A 49 -10.43 12.84 -3.09
CA PRO A 49 -11.90 12.97 -3.05
C PRO A 49 -12.51 12.42 -1.76
N LEU A 50 -11.93 11.34 -1.21
CA LEU A 50 -12.38 10.77 0.05
C LEU A 50 -12.20 11.74 1.20
N ILE A 51 -11.01 12.30 1.36
CA ILE A 51 -10.69 13.29 2.40
C ILE A 51 -11.60 14.51 2.29
N ALA A 52 -11.85 14.97 1.06
CA ALA A 52 -12.75 16.10 0.82
C ALA A 52 -14.18 15.80 1.27
N VAL A 53 -14.70 14.61 0.98
CA VAL A 53 -16.05 14.19 1.38
C VAL A 53 -16.14 13.95 2.90
N GLU A 54 -15.13 13.33 3.51
CA GLU A 54 -15.14 13.00 4.94
C GLU A 54 -14.92 14.21 5.86
N ARG A 55 -14.21 15.23 5.37
CA ARG A 55 -14.02 16.48 6.14
C ARG A 55 -15.33 17.16 6.51
N TRP A 56 -16.41 16.86 5.77
CA TRP A 56 -17.76 17.40 6.00
C TRP A 56 -18.61 16.52 6.93
N SER A 57 -18.19 15.29 7.20
CA SER A 57 -18.90 14.32 8.05
C SER A 57 -18.15 14.06 9.37
N LYS A 58 -17.98 15.12 10.18
CA LYS A 58 -17.30 15.00 11.49
C LYS A 58 -17.94 13.92 12.36
N GLY A 59 -17.13 12.98 12.85
CA GLY A 59 -17.49 12.03 13.92
C GLY A 59 -18.14 10.72 13.46
N VAL A 60 -18.21 10.42 12.16
CA VAL A 60 -18.79 9.16 11.69
C VAL A 60 -17.70 8.12 11.42
N ASP A 61 -17.85 6.94 12.03
CA ASP A 61 -16.96 5.79 11.78
C ASP A 61 -16.95 5.40 10.29
N PRO A 62 -15.81 5.45 9.58
CA PRO A 62 -15.70 5.13 8.16
C PRO A 62 -16.04 3.67 7.84
N PHE A 63 -16.04 2.80 8.85
CA PHE A 63 -16.33 1.37 8.72
C PHE A 63 -17.78 1.00 9.05
N ARG A 64 -18.57 1.95 9.59
CA ARG A 64 -19.95 1.72 9.97
C ARG A 64 -20.79 1.25 8.78
N GLY A 65 -21.48 0.12 8.93
CA GLY A 65 -22.39 -0.43 7.93
C GLY A 65 -21.71 -1.24 6.82
N LYS A 66 -20.39 -1.41 6.85
CA LYS A 66 -19.71 -2.30 5.90
C LYS A 66 -19.92 -3.78 6.26
N PRO A 67 -19.97 -4.68 5.24
CA PRO A 67 -20.07 -6.11 5.47
C PRO A 67 -18.91 -6.64 6.32
N ARG A 68 -19.18 -7.62 7.19
CA ARG A 68 -18.16 -8.20 8.09
C ARG A 68 -16.95 -8.78 7.35
N TRP A 69 -17.16 -9.35 6.16
CA TRP A 69 -16.07 -9.88 5.35
C TRP A 69 -15.09 -8.80 4.90
N VAL A 70 -15.58 -7.58 4.57
CA VAL A 70 -14.72 -6.44 4.22
C VAL A 70 -13.81 -6.07 5.39
N LEU A 71 -14.39 -5.97 6.59
CA LEU A 71 -13.61 -5.63 7.80
C LEU A 71 -12.57 -6.71 8.10
N ARG A 72 -12.93 -8.00 7.99
CA ARG A 72 -11.98 -9.12 8.16
C ARG A 72 -10.87 -9.10 7.13
N SER A 73 -11.20 -8.86 5.86
CA SER A 73 -10.19 -8.76 4.80
C SER A 73 -9.23 -7.60 5.04
N MET A 74 -9.72 -6.45 5.47
CA MET A 74 -8.88 -5.30 5.83
C MET A 74 -7.96 -5.63 7.01
N GLN A 75 -8.46 -6.32 8.04
CA GLN A 75 -7.65 -6.77 9.18
C GLN A 75 -6.55 -7.73 8.73
N ILE A 76 -6.86 -8.71 7.87
CA ILE A 76 -5.88 -9.66 7.34
C ILE A 76 -4.81 -8.93 6.53
N LEU A 77 -5.20 -8.01 5.62
CA LEU A 77 -4.26 -7.23 4.82
C LEU A 77 -3.40 -6.31 5.67
N PHE A 78 -3.96 -5.72 6.72
CA PHE A 78 -3.21 -4.91 7.68
C PHE A 78 -2.19 -5.76 8.45
N LEU A 79 -2.58 -6.93 8.93
CA LEU A 79 -1.66 -7.86 9.60
C LEU A 79 -0.55 -8.35 8.66
N LEU A 80 -0.88 -8.62 7.38
CA LEU A 80 0.12 -8.93 6.37
C LEU A 80 1.12 -7.79 6.19
N PHE A 81 0.63 -6.55 6.04
CA PHE A 81 1.49 -5.37 5.93
C PHE A 81 2.42 -5.23 7.15
N VAL A 82 1.86 -5.37 8.36
CA VAL A 82 2.63 -5.29 9.61
C VAL A 82 3.69 -6.40 9.68
N ALA A 83 3.34 -7.64 9.32
CA ALA A 83 4.29 -8.75 9.29
C ALA A 83 5.43 -8.52 8.30
N VAL A 84 5.12 -8.05 7.08
CA VAL A 84 6.14 -7.71 6.06
C VAL A 84 7.01 -6.54 6.53
N PHE A 85 6.42 -5.50 7.15
CA PHE A 85 7.13 -4.36 7.70
C PHE A 85 8.15 -4.77 8.77
N PHE A 86 7.73 -5.54 9.77
CA PHE A 86 8.65 -6.01 10.82
C PHE A 86 9.69 -6.98 10.27
N SER A 87 9.34 -7.84 9.33
CA SER A 87 10.30 -8.71 8.65
C SER A 87 11.37 -7.89 7.93
N PHE A 88 10.99 -6.85 7.19
CA PHE A 88 11.94 -5.95 6.54
C PHE A 88 12.84 -5.24 7.55
N LEU A 89 12.28 -4.65 8.61
CA LEU A 89 13.07 -3.96 9.65
C LEU A 89 14.09 -4.90 10.30
N THR A 90 13.71 -6.14 10.61
CA THR A 90 14.58 -7.12 11.23
C THR A 90 15.69 -7.56 10.28
N LEU A 91 15.36 -7.88 9.03
CA LEU A 91 16.31 -8.38 8.03
C LEU A 91 17.29 -7.30 7.57
N SER A 92 16.84 -6.05 7.46
CA SER A 92 17.68 -4.92 7.04
C SER A 92 18.38 -4.20 8.20
N HIS A 93 18.19 -4.67 9.45
CA HIS A 93 18.65 -3.97 10.64
C HIS A 93 18.23 -2.48 10.67
N ALA A 94 16.97 -2.21 10.26
CA ALA A 94 16.41 -0.87 10.13
C ALA A 94 17.22 0.07 9.20
N SER A 95 17.91 -0.50 8.21
CA SER A 95 18.73 0.21 7.22
C SER A 95 18.20 -0.05 5.82
N SER A 96 18.55 0.79 4.85
CA SER A 96 18.18 0.59 3.44
C SER A 96 19.35 0.03 2.64
N PRO A 97 19.17 -1.03 1.84
CA PRO A 97 20.18 -1.51 0.92
C PRO A 97 20.43 -0.48 -0.19
N ALA A 98 21.70 -0.14 -0.43
CA ALA A 98 22.10 0.84 -1.42
C ALA A 98 23.38 0.39 -2.14
N ILE A 99 23.65 1.01 -3.29
CA ILE A 99 24.94 0.93 -3.97
C ILE A 99 25.61 2.30 -3.82
N ILE A 100 26.77 2.33 -3.17
CA ILE A 100 27.55 3.55 -2.98
C ILE A 100 28.98 3.26 -3.47
N ASP A 101 29.48 4.07 -4.38
CA ASP A 101 30.80 3.93 -5.00
C ASP A 101 31.06 2.53 -5.62
N GLY A 102 29.99 1.89 -6.10
CA GLY A 102 30.03 0.56 -6.72
C GLY A 102 29.99 -0.61 -5.72
N GLU A 103 29.89 -0.34 -4.42
CA GLU A 103 29.81 -1.36 -3.37
C GLU A 103 28.37 -1.51 -2.84
N TYR A 104 27.98 -2.75 -2.52
CA TYR A 104 26.70 -3.05 -1.90
C TYR A 104 26.76 -2.83 -0.41
N VAL A 105 25.95 -1.91 0.10
CA VAL A 105 26.01 -1.47 1.50
C VAL A 105 24.63 -1.39 2.14
N LEU A 106 24.58 -1.46 3.45
CA LEU A 106 23.45 -1.01 4.27
C LEU A 106 23.69 0.45 4.65
N ASN A 107 22.72 1.31 4.29
CA ASN A 107 22.76 2.74 4.57
C ASN A 107 21.68 3.10 5.60
N SER A 108 22.06 3.78 6.66
CA SER A 108 21.16 4.35 7.65
C SER A 108 21.40 5.85 7.79
N HIS A 109 20.41 6.65 7.39
CA HIS A 109 20.48 8.13 7.47
C HIS A 109 21.76 8.74 6.84
N GLY A 110 22.17 8.20 5.68
CA GLY A 110 23.34 8.69 4.95
C GLY A 110 24.67 8.12 5.44
N LYS A 111 24.67 7.21 6.43
CA LYS A 111 25.88 6.54 6.92
C LYS A 111 25.90 5.08 6.50
N ILE A 112 27.03 4.60 6.00
CA ILE A 112 27.26 3.19 5.74
C ILE A 112 27.41 2.48 7.09
N VAL A 113 26.50 1.54 7.38
CA VAL A 113 26.50 0.76 8.62
C VAL A 113 27.02 -0.66 8.42
N GLY A 114 27.20 -1.09 7.16
CA GLY A 114 27.78 -2.38 6.84
C GLY A 114 27.86 -2.61 5.33
N HIS A 115 28.81 -3.49 4.92
CA HIS A 115 28.93 -3.99 3.57
C HIS A 115 28.18 -5.33 3.48
N ILE A 116 27.49 -5.58 2.36
CA ILE A 116 26.69 -6.78 2.12
C ILE A 116 27.05 -7.40 0.78
N SER A 117 26.70 -8.66 0.59
CA SER A 117 26.87 -9.30 -0.72
C SER A 117 25.84 -8.80 -1.72
N GLU A 118 26.14 -8.93 -3.02
CA GLU A 118 25.14 -8.67 -4.10
C GLU A 118 23.87 -9.47 -3.89
N ARG A 119 23.97 -10.73 -3.46
CA ARG A 119 22.84 -11.61 -3.18
C ARG A 119 21.97 -11.04 -2.07
N ASP A 120 22.59 -10.58 -0.97
CA ASP A 120 21.86 -10.00 0.16
C ASP A 120 21.20 -8.67 -0.24
N TYR A 121 21.91 -7.86 -1.04
CA TYR A 121 21.36 -6.64 -1.60
C TYR A 121 20.09 -6.91 -2.41
N LEU A 122 20.13 -7.84 -3.36
CA LEU A 122 18.98 -8.19 -4.19
C LEU A 122 17.82 -8.76 -3.35
N PHE A 123 18.13 -9.59 -2.35
CA PHE A 123 17.15 -10.13 -1.43
C PHE A 123 16.45 -9.03 -0.62
N LEU A 124 17.23 -8.10 -0.04
CA LEU A 124 16.70 -6.98 0.75
C LEU A 124 15.90 -5.99 -0.12
N LYS A 125 16.34 -5.74 -1.36
CA LYS A 125 15.56 -4.95 -2.33
C LYS A 125 14.24 -5.60 -2.70
N GLY A 126 14.19 -6.92 -2.77
CA GLY A 126 12.94 -7.68 -2.92
C GLY A 126 12.04 -7.55 -1.67
N CYS A 127 12.62 -7.56 -0.46
CA CYS A 127 11.87 -7.32 0.80
C CYS A 127 11.32 -5.89 0.85
N GLU A 128 12.10 -4.90 0.45
CA GLU A 128 11.66 -3.50 0.34
C GLU A 128 10.46 -3.37 -0.61
N LEU A 129 10.52 -4.00 -1.78
CA LEU A 129 9.42 -4.00 -2.74
C LEU A 129 8.17 -4.68 -2.18
N ARG A 130 8.31 -5.81 -1.44
CA ARG A 130 7.19 -6.49 -0.76
C ARG A 130 6.52 -5.59 0.26
N LEU A 131 7.30 -4.79 0.99
CA LEU A 131 6.77 -3.82 1.94
C LEU A 131 5.89 -2.78 1.22
N PHE A 132 6.39 -2.14 0.17
CA PHE A 132 5.60 -1.17 -0.60
C PHE A 132 4.38 -1.81 -1.25
N ALA A 133 4.53 -2.97 -1.87
CA ALA A 133 3.44 -3.66 -2.55
C ALA A 133 2.33 -4.10 -1.59
N SER A 134 2.66 -4.57 -0.38
CA SER A 134 1.67 -4.89 0.66
C SER A 134 0.90 -3.66 1.12
N GLY A 135 1.58 -2.51 1.25
CA GLY A 135 0.94 -1.22 1.52
C GLY A 135 0.00 -0.80 0.39
N TRP A 136 0.44 -0.89 -0.87
CA TRP A 136 -0.43 -0.58 -2.01
C TRP A 136 -1.66 -1.48 -2.08
N ILE A 137 -1.52 -2.80 -1.84
CA ILE A 137 -2.66 -3.73 -1.77
C ILE A 137 -3.65 -3.28 -0.70
N LEU A 138 -3.18 -2.98 0.51
CA LEU A 138 -4.01 -2.53 1.61
C LEU A 138 -4.78 -1.25 1.25
N PHE A 139 -4.09 -0.23 0.71
CA PHE A 139 -4.70 1.06 0.40
C PHE A 139 -5.68 0.97 -0.78
N TYR A 140 -5.30 0.31 -1.89
CA TYR A 140 -6.22 0.15 -3.03
C TYR A 140 -7.45 -0.67 -2.65
N PHE A 141 -7.30 -1.73 -1.85
CA PHE A 141 -8.42 -2.50 -1.35
C PHE A 141 -9.32 -1.65 -0.45
N ALA A 142 -8.75 -0.89 0.48
CA ALA A 142 -9.49 -0.02 1.36
C ALA A 142 -10.30 1.04 0.58
N MET A 143 -9.68 1.70 -0.41
CA MET A 143 -10.35 2.68 -1.27
C MET A 143 -11.45 2.03 -2.12
N MET A 144 -11.18 0.89 -2.74
CA MET A 144 -12.17 0.14 -3.52
C MET A 144 -13.40 -0.19 -2.65
N MET A 145 -13.20 -0.73 -1.45
CA MET A 145 -14.28 -1.11 -0.54
C MET A 145 -15.00 0.11 0.04
N HIS A 146 -14.30 1.20 0.27
CA HIS A 146 -14.92 2.45 0.74
C HIS A 146 -15.89 3.01 -0.31
N TRP A 147 -15.48 3.05 -1.56
CA TRP A 147 -16.31 3.58 -2.65
C TRP A 147 -17.40 2.60 -3.09
N TRP A 148 -17.19 1.30 -2.95
CA TRP A 148 -18.16 0.27 -3.32
C TRP A 148 -19.32 0.18 -2.33
N PHE A 149 -19.01 0.23 -1.03
CA PHE A 149 -19.99 0.14 0.05
C PHE A 149 -20.24 1.52 0.67
N PRO A 150 -21.29 2.25 0.21
CA PRO A 150 -21.66 3.54 0.79
C PRO A 150 -22.09 3.39 2.25
N ARG A 151 -22.03 4.47 3.00
CA ARG A 151 -22.55 4.55 4.37
C ARG A 151 -24.07 4.47 4.35
N LYS A 152 -24.65 3.75 5.30
CA LYS A 152 -26.13 3.64 5.41
C LYS A 152 -26.79 4.99 5.70
N ASP A 153 -26.10 5.87 6.40
CA ASP A 153 -26.65 7.17 6.85
C ASP A 153 -26.82 8.18 5.69
N GLU A 154 -26.22 7.92 4.52
CA GLU A 154 -26.38 8.81 3.36
C GLU A 154 -27.71 8.59 2.60
N TRP A 155 -28.40 7.49 2.85
CA TRP A 155 -29.69 7.19 2.21
C TRP A 155 -30.87 7.86 2.92
N THR A 156 -30.73 8.18 4.21
CA THR A 156 -31.80 8.82 5.00
C THR A 156 -31.92 10.32 4.76
N VAL A 157 -30.87 10.96 4.23
CA VAL A 157 -30.88 12.42 3.96
C VAL A 157 -31.36 12.73 2.52
N ALA A 158 -31.44 11.73 1.64
CA ALA A 158 -31.74 11.93 0.22
C ALA A 158 -33.24 11.76 -0.16
N MET A 159 -34.13 11.50 0.81
CA MET A 159 -35.57 11.53 0.59
C MET A 159 -36.20 12.62 1.49
N PRO A 160 -36.40 13.84 0.98
CA PRO A 160 -37.39 14.73 1.57
C PRO A 160 -38.77 14.11 1.28
N ASP A 161 -39.58 13.97 2.32
CA ASP A 161 -41.01 13.58 2.26
C ASP A 161 -41.83 14.53 1.38
#